data_d27fd0e702d80e574e011e08cfd56ada
#
_entry.id   d27fd0e702d80e574e011e08cfd56ada
#
_cell.length_a   1.000
_cell.length_b   1.000
_cell.length_c   1.000
_cell.angle_alpha   90.00
_cell.angle_beta   90.00
_cell.angle_gamma   90.00
#
_symmetry.space_group_name_H-M   'P 1'
#
loop_
_entity.id
_entity.type
_entity.pdbx_description
1 polymer ?
#
loop_
_entity_poly.entity_id
_entity_poly.type
_entity_poly.pdbx_seq_one_letter_code
_entity_poly.pdbx_strand_id
1 'polypeptide(L)'
;MKLVPPEAPSLPDSTLIYDWNSAGSTKPAPIAITLLDETLRDGLQSPSVKHPSLAEKLVGLSLMNALGVEYVNLGMPSASPRALSEAVALCREIATRGYPIRPVCAGRTLVEDVSAIVEVSQRAGLGVEASLFVGSSPIRAVAEDWDLDFLLGQSRAAIDAARHADLAVTFVAEDSTRARPETLRSLFGAAVERGASRVCLCDTVGFATPEGARRVTAFTREIVGPRIGIDWHGHNDRGLGVANALSAAQAGADRLHATALGVGERVGNPALEQLLLNLALSHAPRSLEHISAYCEHFARVLGVSVGDSQPLIGKNAFRTATGVHASAIAKAETKSQWLGDHVYSLIPAASIGQQTVIAIGPMSGASNVQHWLTSHGIGANEGLLRAILEHAKAADSVLSDAELLSVVSRVRREM
;
A
#
# COMPACT_ATOMS: atom_id res chain seq x y z
N MET A 1 28.87 10.42 -13.56
CA MET A 1 28.82 8.97 -13.21
C MET A 1 27.35 8.58 -13.41
N LYS A 2 27.04 7.80 -14.44
CA LYS A 2 25.63 7.36 -14.66
C LYS A 2 25.28 6.38 -13.53
N LEU A 3 24.33 6.73 -12.68
CA LEU A 3 23.75 5.80 -11.73
C LEU A 3 23.10 4.67 -12.53
N VAL A 4 23.62 3.48 -12.38
CA VAL A 4 22.94 2.27 -12.83
C VAL A 4 21.73 2.12 -11.95
N PRO A 5 20.49 2.00 -12.50
CA PRO A 5 19.32 1.75 -11.67
C PRO A 5 19.55 0.47 -10.86
N PRO A 6 19.13 0.43 -9.58
CA PRO A 6 19.23 -0.80 -8.80
C PRO A 6 18.47 -1.89 -9.55
N GLU A 7 19.14 -3.02 -9.78
CA GLU A 7 18.50 -4.21 -10.35
C GLU A 7 17.27 -4.55 -9.50
N ALA A 8 16.18 -4.94 -10.17
CA ALA A 8 15.00 -5.46 -9.50
C ALA A 8 15.46 -6.54 -8.49
N PRO A 9 14.85 -6.61 -7.28
CA PRO A 9 15.30 -7.54 -6.25
C PRO A 9 15.41 -8.94 -6.85
N SER A 10 16.64 -9.44 -6.98
CA SER A 10 16.89 -10.80 -7.47
C SER A 10 16.19 -11.74 -6.50
N LEU A 11 15.39 -12.67 -7.03
CA LEU A 11 14.84 -13.76 -6.23
C LEU A 11 15.96 -14.39 -5.40
N PRO A 12 15.67 -14.75 -4.14
CA PRO A 12 16.68 -15.33 -3.26
C PRO A 12 17.39 -16.48 -3.96
N ASP A 13 18.70 -16.55 -3.81
CA ASP A 13 19.49 -17.67 -4.33
C ASP A 13 18.90 -18.97 -3.78
N SER A 14 18.35 -19.79 -4.65
CA SER A 14 17.64 -21.03 -4.30
C SER A 14 18.52 -22.04 -3.54
N THR A 15 19.83 -21.83 -3.53
CA THR A 15 20.77 -22.64 -2.78
C THR A 15 20.93 -22.21 -1.31
N LEU A 16 20.66 -20.93 -1.01
CA LEU A 16 20.83 -20.35 0.33
C LEU A 16 19.51 -20.14 1.07
N ILE A 17 18.39 -19.98 0.36
CA ILE A 17 17.07 -19.79 0.94
C ILE A 17 16.10 -20.84 0.38
N TYR A 18 15.61 -21.71 1.24
CA TYR A 18 14.55 -22.64 0.87
C TYR A 18 13.19 -21.93 0.93
N ASP A 19 12.51 -21.85 -0.21
CA ASP A 19 11.22 -21.15 -0.30
C ASP A 19 10.04 -22.07 0.05
N TRP A 20 9.63 -22.06 1.30
CA TRP A 20 8.44 -22.76 1.78
C TRP A 20 7.13 -22.24 1.16
N ASN A 21 7.10 -21.00 0.62
CA ASN A 21 5.90 -20.44 0.02
C ASN A 21 5.56 -21.09 -1.32
N SER A 22 6.59 -21.59 -2.04
CA SER A 22 6.43 -22.27 -3.32
C SER A 22 6.68 -23.78 -3.28
N ALA A 23 7.10 -24.32 -2.12
CA ALA A 23 7.44 -25.74 -1.96
C ALA A 23 6.22 -26.64 -2.23
N GLY A 24 6.36 -27.56 -3.20
CA GLY A 24 5.30 -28.52 -3.54
C GLY A 24 4.11 -27.96 -4.30
N SER A 25 4.12 -26.68 -4.67
CA SER A 25 3.11 -26.07 -5.52
C SER A 25 3.65 -25.86 -6.94
N THR A 26 2.83 -26.11 -7.96
CA THR A 26 3.07 -25.53 -9.28
C THR A 26 2.91 -24.02 -9.11
N LYS A 27 3.98 -23.25 -9.39
CA LYS A 27 3.88 -21.77 -9.36
C LYS A 27 2.66 -21.36 -10.20
N PRO A 28 1.66 -20.69 -9.60
CA PRO A 28 0.57 -20.16 -10.42
C PRO A 28 1.17 -19.21 -11.45
N ALA A 29 0.58 -19.19 -12.65
CA ALA A 29 0.98 -18.22 -13.66
C ALA A 29 0.89 -16.81 -13.05
N PRO A 30 1.85 -15.90 -13.36
CA PRO A 30 1.80 -14.54 -12.85
C PRO A 30 0.45 -13.92 -13.19
N ILE A 31 -0.34 -13.59 -12.17
CA ILE A 31 -1.59 -12.87 -12.36
C ILE A 31 -1.23 -11.40 -12.52
N ALA A 32 -1.69 -10.79 -13.61
CA ALA A 32 -1.53 -9.34 -13.83
C ALA A 32 -2.49 -8.59 -12.88
N ILE A 33 -2.01 -8.29 -11.68
CA ILE A 33 -2.77 -7.53 -10.67
C ILE A 33 -2.45 -6.06 -10.83
N THR A 34 -3.50 -5.22 -10.91
CA THR A 34 -3.37 -3.77 -10.89
C THR A 34 -3.67 -3.21 -9.50
N LEU A 35 -3.17 -2.00 -9.22
CA LEU A 35 -3.40 -1.30 -7.98
C LEU A 35 -4.24 -0.04 -8.22
N LEU A 36 -5.20 0.19 -7.35
CA LEU A 36 -5.94 1.44 -7.23
C LEU A 36 -5.53 2.12 -5.92
N ASP A 37 -4.90 3.28 -6.03
CA ASP A 37 -4.59 4.11 -4.88
C ASP A 37 -5.83 4.92 -4.45
N GLU A 38 -6.29 4.64 -3.24
CA GLU A 38 -7.46 5.26 -2.60
C GLU A 38 -7.07 6.36 -1.60
N THR A 39 -5.81 6.77 -1.54
CA THR A 39 -5.33 7.76 -0.55
C THR A 39 -6.07 9.08 -0.64
N LEU A 40 -6.39 9.54 -1.85
CA LEU A 40 -7.10 10.80 -2.08
C LEU A 40 -8.63 10.70 -1.93
N ARG A 41 -9.16 9.50 -1.74
CA ARG A 41 -10.58 9.27 -1.47
C ARG A 41 -10.80 8.69 -0.08
N ASP A 42 -10.62 7.38 0.13
CA ASP A 42 -10.83 6.71 1.42
C ASP A 42 -9.81 7.16 2.47
N GLY A 43 -8.55 7.34 2.06
CA GLY A 43 -7.51 7.87 2.93
C GLY A 43 -7.92 9.19 3.59
N LEU A 44 -8.57 10.08 2.84
CA LEU A 44 -9.04 11.37 3.36
C LEU A 44 -10.33 11.29 4.18
N GLN A 45 -10.98 10.14 4.26
CA GLN A 45 -12.12 9.91 5.15
C GLN A 45 -11.70 9.58 6.58
N SER A 46 -10.41 9.33 6.82
CA SER A 46 -9.89 9.16 8.17
C SER A 46 -10.12 10.43 9.01
N PRO A 47 -10.71 10.32 10.22
CA PRO A 47 -10.97 11.49 11.07
C PRO A 47 -9.68 12.12 11.63
N SER A 48 -8.54 11.45 11.51
CA SER A 48 -7.27 11.88 12.10
C SER A 48 -6.29 12.49 11.10
N VAL A 49 -6.65 12.58 9.80
CA VAL A 49 -5.77 13.13 8.78
C VAL A 49 -6.09 14.58 8.45
N LYS A 50 -5.06 15.30 8.00
CA LYS A 50 -5.22 16.61 7.38
C LYS A 50 -5.58 16.43 5.90
N HIS A 51 -6.41 17.33 5.36
CA HIS A 51 -6.70 17.36 3.94
C HIS A 51 -5.60 18.14 3.20
N PRO A 52 -4.82 17.50 2.31
CA PRO A 52 -3.77 18.17 1.57
C PRO A 52 -4.31 19.27 0.65
N SER A 53 -3.48 20.27 0.41
CA SER A 53 -3.73 21.25 -0.67
C SER A 53 -3.67 20.58 -2.04
N LEU A 54 -4.22 21.24 -3.06
CA LEU A 54 -4.12 20.74 -4.44
C LEU A 54 -2.67 20.55 -4.88
N ALA A 55 -1.77 21.46 -4.52
CA ALA A 55 -0.34 21.34 -4.85
C ALA A 55 0.28 20.08 -4.23
N GLU A 56 -0.04 19.77 -2.98
CA GLU A 56 0.43 18.55 -2.33
C GLU A 56 -0.17 17.27 -2.95
N LYS A 57 -1.45 17.31 -3.37
CA LYS A 57 -2.08 16.20 -4.11
C LYS A 57 -1.41 15.96 -5.46
N LEU A 58 -1.01 17.01 -6.18
CA LEU A 58 -0.28 16.90 -7.45
C LEU A 58 1.11 16.26 -7.26
N VAL A 59 1.82 16.61 -6.20
CA VAL A 59 3.08 15.91 -5.83
C VAL A 59 2.81 14.44 -5.52
N GLY A 60 1.78 14.14 -4.71
CA GLY A 60 1.36 12.76 -4.41
C GLY A 60 1.06 11.97 -5.69
N LEU A 61 0.32 12.57 -6.64
CA LEU A 61 0.01 11.95 -7.93
C LEU A 61 1.28 11.60 -8.73
N SER A 62 2.29 12.48 -8.73
CA SER A 62 3.55 12.20 -9.41
C SER A 62 4.33 11.03 -8.76
N LEU A 63 4.24 10.89 -7.44
CA LEU A 63 4.84 9.76 -6.72
C LEU A 63 4.09 8.45 -6.96
N MET A 64 2.76 8.47 -7.04
CA MET A 64 1.95 7.33 -7.47
C MET A 64 2.35 6.87 -8.88
N ASN A 65 2.58 7.82 -9.79
CA ASN A 65 3.07 7.52 -11.13
C ASN A 65 4.47 6.89 -11.09
N ALA A 66 5.38 7.41 -10.29
CA ALA A 66 6.74 6.88 -10.14
C ALA A 66 6.75 5.45 -9.56
N LEU A 67 5.79 5.12 -8.69
CA LEU A 67 5.57 3.77 -8.16
C LEU A 67 4.93 2.80 -9.17
N GLY A 68 4.48 3.31 -10.33
CA GLY A 68 3.79 2.49 -11.33
C GLY A 68 2.39 2.05 -10.90
N VAL A 69 1.70 2.84 -10.08
CA VAL A 69 0.29 2.64 -9.73
C VAL A 69 -0.56 2.85 -10.99
N GLU A 70 -1.45 1.91 -11.28
CA GLU A 70 -2.22 1.92 -12.54
C GLU A 70 -3.51 2.75 -12.45
N TYR A 71 -4.09 2.91 -11.26
CA TYR A 71 -5.33 3.63 -11.04
C TYR A 71 -5.23 4.52 -9.81
N VAL A 72 -5.90 5.68 -9.83
CA VAL A 72 -6.03 6.57 -8.68
C VAL A 72 -7.47 7.01 -8.50
N ASN A 73 -8.00 6.89 -7.28
CA ASN A 73 -9.31 7.45 -6.94
C ASN A 73 -9.14 8.90 -6.51
N LEU A 74 -9.73 9.81 -7.27
CA LEU A 74 -9.58 11.26 -7.10
C LEU A 74 -10.58 11.86 -6.09
N GLY A 75 -11.42 11.03 -5.51
CA GLY A 75 -12.43 11.44 -4.54
C GLY A 75 -13.86 11.30 -5.06
N MET A 76 -14.79 12.01 -4.41
CA MET A 76 -16.21 12.02 -4.71
C MET A 76 -16.62 13.43 -5.17
N PRO A 77 -16.69 13.70 -6.48
CA PRO A 77 -16.92 15.04 -7.03
C PRO A 77 -18.25 15.66 -6.58
N SER A 78 -19.29 14.85 -6.33
CA SER A 78 -20.59 15.30 -5.84
C SER A 78 -20.57 15.81 -4.40
N ALA A 79 -19.51 15.54 -3.64
CA ALA A 79 -19.44 15.93 -2.22
C ALA A 79 -19.34 17.46 -2.01
N SER A 80 -18.68 18.17 -2.93
CA SER A 80 -18.57 19.64 -2.86
C SER A 80 -18.01 20.24 -4.15
N PRO A 81 -18.22 21.57 -4.39
CA PRO A 81 -17.58 22.26 -5.51
C PRO A 81 -16.04 22.20 -5.49
N ARG A 82 -15.44 22.13 -4.28
CA ARG A 82 -14.02 21.95 -4.10
C ARG A 82 -13.57 20.56 -4.59
N ALA A 83 -14.27 19.50 -4.17
CA ALA A 83 -13.97 18.12 -4.59
C ALA A 83 -14.05 17.98 -6.11
N LEU A 84 -15.07 18.55 -6.74
CA LEU A 84 -15.21 18.59 -8.20
C LEU A 84 -14.01 19.29 -8.86
N SER A 85 -13.67 20.49 -8.38
CA SER A 85 -12.60 21.30 -8.98
C SER A 85 -11.22 20.62 -8.82
N GLU A 86 -10.96 20.02 -7.68
CA GLU A 86 -9.72 19.28 -7.43
C GLU A 86 -9.62 18.02 -8.31
N ALA A 87 -10.71 17.25 -8.47
CA ALA A 87 -10.75 16.09 -9.36
C ALA A 87 -10.45 16.49 -10.81
N VAL A 88 -11.06 17.60 -11.31
CA VAL A 88 -10.77 18.15 -12.65
C VAL A 88 -9.30 18.52 -12.79
N ALA A 89 -8.72 19.19 -11.79
CA ALA A 89 -7.31 19.61 -11.82
C ALA A 89 -6.34 18.40 -11.85
N LEU A 90 -6.61 17.37 -11.04
CA LEU A 90 -5.82 16.14 -11.02
C LEU A 90 -5.93 15.37 -12.35
N CYS A 91 -7.12 15.26 -12.93
CA CYS A 91 -7.30 14.68 -14.26
C CYS A 91 -6.54 15.43 -15.34
N ARG A 92 -6.55 16.76 -15.32
CA ARG A 92 -5.78 17.59 -16.24
C ARG A 92 -4.28 17.38 -16.11
N GLU A 93 -3.78 17.24 -14.89
CA GLU A 93 -2.37 16.92 -14.66
C GLU A 93 -2.00 15.57 -15.26
N ILE A 94 -2.82 14.53 -15.05
CA ILE A 94 -2.63 13.21 -15.67
C ILE A 94 -2.51 13.35 -17.20
N ALA A 95 -3.46 14.05 -17.82
CA ALA A 95 -3.48 14.25 -19.27
C ALA A 95 -2.27 15.07 -19.76
N THR A 96 -1.95 16.19 -19.10
CA THR A 96 -0.87 17.09 -19.48
C THR A 96 0.51 16.45 -19.36
N ARG A 97 0.73 15.66 -18.31
CA ARG A 97 1.98 14.93 -18.08
C ARG A 97 2.08 13.63 -18.87
N GLY A 98 0.99 13.16 -19.44
CA GLY A 98 0.94 11.87 -20.12
C GLY A 98 1.17 10.70 -19.16
N TYR A 99 0.71 10.82 -17.91
CA TYR A 99 0.83 9.72 -16.96
C TYR A 99 -0.06 8.54 -17.39
N PRO A 100 0.42 7.29 -17.35
CA PRO A 100 -0.37 6.11 -17.70
C PRO A 100 -1.42 5.76 -16.64
N ILE A 101 -1.53 6.53 -15.57
CA ILE A 101 -2.51 6.35 -14.49
C ILE A 101 -3.92 6.64 -15.01
N ARG A 102 -4.86 5.76 -14.69
CA ARG A 102 -6.28 5.92 -15.02
C ARG A 102 -7.02 6.54 -13.82
N PRO A 103 -7.71 7.67 -14.02
CA PRO A 103 -8.47 8.30 -12.95
C PRO A 103 -9.79 7.58 -12.70
N VAL A 104 -10.13 7.45 -11.43
CA VAL A 104 -11.39 6.91 -10.91
C VAL A 104 -12.03 7.96 -10.03
N CYS A 105 -13.35 8.12 -10.09
CA CYS A 105 -14.12 8.94 -9.16
C CYS A 105 -15.23 8.10 -8.52
N ALA A 106 -15.38 8.24 -7.20
CA ALA A 106 -16.45 7.57 -6.45
C ALA A 106 -17.76 8.35 -6.53
N GLY A 107 -18.86 7.63 -6.52
CA GLY A 107 -20.22 8.16 -6.40
C GLY A 107 -21.17 7.11 -5.85
N ARG A 108 -22.23 7.56 -5.20
CA ARG A 108 -23.35 6.68 -4.85
C ARG A 108 -24.07 6.24 -6.13
N THR A 109 -24.88 5.20 -6.04
CA THR A 109 -25.78 4.80 -7.15
C THR A 109 -26.92 5.80 -7.36
N LEU A 110 -26.57 7.09 -7.47
CA LEU A 110 -27.47 8.21 -7.73
C LEU A 110 -27.08 8.93 -9.03
N VAL A 111 -28.06 9.28 -9.86
CA VAL A 111 -27.82 9.94 -11.15
C VAL A 111 -27.09 11.29 -10.99
N GLU A 112 -27.36 12.00 -9.90
CA GLU A 112 -26.73 13.27 -9.56
C GLU A 112 -25.22 13.09 -9.29
N ASP A 113 -24.83 12.03 -8.60
CA ASP A 113 -23.41 11.71 -8.35
C ASP A 113 -22.71 11.34 -9.66
N VAL A 114 -23.38 10.57 -10.52
CA VAL A 114 -22.88 10.23 -11.86
C VAL A 114 -22.68 11.52 -12.70
N SER A 115 -23.64 12.45 -12.65
CA SER A 115 -23.53 13.71 -13.39
C SER A 115 -22.28 14.52 -12.99
N ALA A 116 -21.92 14.53 -11.70
CA ALA A 116 -20.69 15.17 -11.24
C ALA A 116 -19.42 14.48 -11.79
N ILE A 117 -19.41 13.14 -11.91
CA ILE A 117 -18.29 12.40 -12.51
C ILE A 117 -18.19 12.70 -14.00
N VAL A 118 -19.32 12.76 -14.71
CA VAL A 118 -19.37 13.16 -16.14
C VAL A 118 -18.78 14.56 -16.32
N GLU A 119 -19.14 15.51 -15.45
CA GLU A 119 -18.57 16.86 -15.49
C GLU A 119 -17.05 16.86 -15.32
N VAL A 120 -16.49 16.04 -14.43
CA VAL A 120 -15.02 15.89 -14.30
C VAL A 120 -14.41 15.44 -15.62
N SER A 121 -14.94 14.37 -16.21
CA SER A 121 -14.45 13.82 -17.49
C SER A 121 -14.49 14.86 -18.60
N GLN A 122 -15.62 15.55 -18.77
CA GLN A 122 -15.81 16.57 -19.82
C GLN A 122 -14.88 17.78 -19.62
N ARG A 123 -14.78 18.31 -18.39
CA ARG A 123 -13.95 19.49 -18.09
C ARG A 123 -12.47 19.20 -18.17
N ALA A 124 -12.07 17.96 -17.88
CA ALA A 124 -10.67 17.54 -18.00
C ALA A 124 -10.28 17.09 -19.41
N GLY A 125 -11.24 16.72 -20.23
CA GLY A 125 -10.98 16.12 -21.55
C GLY A 125 -10.29 14.74 -21.45
N LEU A 126 -10.56 14.00 -20.35
CA LEU A 126 -9.96 12.70 -20.07
C LEU A 126 -11.04 11.75 -19.56
N GLY A 127 -11.06 10.51 -20.07
CA GLY A 127 -11.99 9.47 -19.60
C GLY A 127 -11.74 9.14 -18.12
N VAL A 128 -12.81 9.20 -17.31
CA VAL A 128 -12.82 8.87 -15.89
C VAL A 128 -13.64 7.62 -15.67
N GLU A 129 -13.16 6.69 -14.84
CA GLU A 129 -13.95 5.53 -14.41
C GLU A 129 -14.90 5.92 -13.27
N ALA A 130 -16.18 5.59 -13.40
CA ALA A 130 -17.18 5.80 -12.36
C ALA A 130 -17.22 4.59 -11.42
N SER A 131 -16.82 4.77 -10.16
CA SER A 131 -16.89 3.78 -9.09
C SER A 131 -18.17 4.01 -8.27
N LEU A 132 -19.25 3.27 -8.59
CA LEU A 132 -20.60 3.51 -8.07
C LEU A 132 -20.94 2.53 -6.96
N PHE A 133 -21.14 3.03 -5.73
CA PHE A 133 -21.32 2.20 -4.55
C PHE A 133 -22.73 2.23 -3.97
N VAL A 134 -23.14 1.06 -3.43
CA VAL A 134 -24.36 0.87 -2.66
C VAL A 134 -24.15 -0.21 -1.60
N GLY A 135 -24.81 -0.08 -0.44
CA GLY A 135 -24.77 -1.07 0.63
C GLY A 135 -25.45 -2.38 0.21
N SER A 136 -24.79 -3.51 0.44
CA SER A 136 -25.29 -4.83 0.02
C SER A 136 -25.63 -5.79 1.16
N SER A 137 -25.23 -5.47 2.41
CA SER A 137 -25.45 -6.37 3.54
C SER A 137 -26.85 -6.20 4.16
N PRO A 138 -27.39 -7.29 4.78
CA PRO A 138 -28.69 -7.22 5.46
C PRO A 138 -28.73 -6.17 6.58
N ILE A 139 -27.61 -5.97 7.31
CA ILE A 139 -27.56 -4.97 8.37
C ILE A 139 -27.70 -3.56 7.81
N ARG A 140 -27.12 -3.29 6.62
CA ARG A 140 -27.26 -1.99 5.96
C ARG A 140 -28.68 -1.79 5.44
N ALA A 141 -29.25 -2.83 4.82
CA ALA A 141 -30.61 -2.81 4.31
C ALA A 141 -31.65 -2.50 5.43
N VAL A 142 -31.49 -3.13 6.60
CA VAL A 142 -32.36 -2.86 7.76
C VAL A 142 -32.17 -1.44 8.31
N ALA A 143 -30.93 -0.94 8.33
CA ALA A 143 -30.63 0.40 8.86
C ALA A 143 -31.21 1.52 8.00
N GLU A 144 -31.40 1.29 6.70
CA GLU A 144 -31.85 2.28 5.72
C GLU A 144 -33.27 2.01 5.18
N ASP A 145 -33.93 0.97 5.69
CA ASP A 145 -35.23 0.49 5.18
C ASP A 145 -35.21 0.17 3.66
N TRP A 146 -34.10 -0.40 3.16
CA TRP A 146 -33.93 -0.77 1.76
C TRP A 146 -34.32 -2.22 1.51
N ASP A 147 -35.03 -2.45 0.43
CA ASP A 147 -35.23 -3.80 -0.13
C ASP A 147 -34.36 -4.02 -1.37
N LEU A 148 -34.38 -5.25 -1.88
CA LEU A 148 -33.58 -5.63 -3.03
C LEU A 148 -34.04 -4.92 -4.32
N ASP A 149 -35.33 -4.68 -4.48
CA ASP A 149 -35.87 -4.02 -5.67
C ASP A 149 -35.45 -2.56 -5.72
N PHE A 150 -35.41 -1.87 -4.58
CA PHE A 150 -34.87 -0.53 -4.46
C PHE A 150 -33.37 -0.50 -4.83
N LEU A 151 -32.57 -1.40 -4.27
CA LEU A 151 -31.13 -1.50 -4.58
C LEU A 151 -30.87 -1.74 -6.06
N LEU A 152 -31.62 -2.65 -6.67
CA LEU A 152 -31.53 -2.96 -8.10
C LEU A 152 -31.97 -1.78 -8.97
N GLY A 153 -33.06 -1.11 -8.61
CA GLY A 153 -33.57 0.05 -9.32
C GLY A 153 -32.55 1.19 -9.38
N GLN A 154 -32.01 1.57 -8.21
CA GLN A 154 -31.00 2.62 -8.11
C GLN A 154 -29.71 2.25 -8.86
N SER A 155 -29.22 1.03 -8.68
CA SER A 155 -27.99 0.56 -9.32
C SER A 155 -28.12 0.60 -10.85
N ARG A 156 -29.23 0.10 -11.40
CA ARG A 156 -29.51 0.12 -12.84
C ARG A 156 -29.52 1.54 -13.38
N ALA A 157 -30.28 2.44 -12.75
CA ALA A 157 -30.39 3.84 -13.18
C ALA A 157 -29.02 4.56 -13.22
N ALA A 158 -28.23 4.40 -12.17
CA ALA A 158 -26.90 5.01 -12.11
C ALA A 158 -25.93 4.43 -13.13
N ILE A 159 -25.90 3.11 -13.33
CA ILE A 159 -25.05 2.47 -14.32
C ILE A 159 -25.48 2.90 -15.73
N ASP A 160 -26.78 2.90 -16.04
CA ASP A 160 -27.29 3.36 -17.32
C ASP A 160 -26.91 4.82 -17.60
N ALA A 161 -27.03 5.71 -16.62
CA ALA A 161 -26.61 7.12 -16.75
C ALA A 161 -25.09 7.25 -17.05
N ALA A 162 -24.25 6.50 -16.35
CA ALA A 162 -22.80 6.51 -16.58
C ALA A 162 -22.45 5.95 -17.96
N ARG A 163 -23.10 4.86 -18.37
CA ARG A 163 -22.88 4.24 -19.70
C ARG A 163 -23.36 5.11 -20.85
N HIS A 164 -24.48 5.83 -20.70
CA HIS A 164 -24.93 6.80 -21.70
C HIS A 164 -23.95 7.99 -21.89
N ALA A 165 -23.15 8.27 -20.87
CA ALA A 165 -22.09 9.26 -20.94
C ALA A 165 -20.71 8.67 -21.30
N ASP A 166 -20.66 7.45 -21.82
CA ASP A 166 -19.45 6.70 -22.22
C ASP A 166 -18.43 6.49 -21.09
N LEU A 167 -18.84 6.57 -19.83
CA LEU A 167 -17.95 6.25 -18.72
C LEU A 167 -17.77 4.73 -18.55
N ALA A 168 -16.55 4.30 -18.25
CA ALA A 168 -16.33 2.97 -17.69
C ALA A 168 -16.93 2.92 -16.29
N VAL A 169 -17.53 1.77 -15.92
CA VAL A 169 -18.21 1.62 -14.63
C VAL A 169 -17.63 0.45 -13.85
N THR A 170 -17.24 0.73 -12.61
CA THR A 170 -17.05 -0.26 -11.55
C THR A 170 -18.25 -0.19 -10.60
N PHE A 171 -19.00 -1.25 -10.49
CA PHE A 171 -20.09 -1.35 -9.52
C PHE A 171 -19.56 -1.87 -8.19
N VAL A 172 -19.78 -1.14 -7.12
CA VAL A 172 -19.21 -1.38 -5.78
C VAL A 172 -20.30 -1.85 -4.82
N ALA A 173 -20.18 -3.10 -4.37
CA ALA A 173 -21.06 -3.65 -3.34
C ALA A 173 -20.43 -3.39 -1.95
N GLU A 174 -20.83 -2.29 -1.29
CA GLU A 174 -20.41 -1.99 0.07
C GLU A 174 -20.85 -3.11 1.02
N ASP A 175 -19.96 -3.52 1.92
CA ASP A 175 -20.18 -4.56 2.94
C ASP A 175 -20.53 -5.95 2.36
N SER A 176 -19.94 -6.26 1.21
CA SER A 176 -20.17 -7.52 0.51
C SER A 176 -19.69 -8.75 1.27
N THR A 177 -18.72 -8.62 2.17
CA THR A 177 -18.24 -9.74 3.01
C THR A 177 -19.23 -10.19 4.06
N ARG A 178 -20.30 -9.41 4.31
CA ARG A 178 -21.43 -9.76 5.18
C ARG A 178 -22.77 -9.85 4.42
N ALA A 179 -22.74 -9.68 3.10
CA ALA A 179 -23.92 -9.79 2.25
C ALA A 179 -24.33 -11.26 2.03
N ARG A 180 -25.61 -11.46 1.74
CA ARG A 180 -26.12 -12.80 1.36
C ARG A 180 -25.71 -13.13 -0.08
N PRO A 181 -25.40 -14.42 -0.37
CA PRO A 181 -25.05 -14.85 -1.73
C PRO A 181 -26.08 -14.44 -2.79
N GLU A 182 -27.38 -14.54 -2.47
CA GLU A 182 -28.47 -14.20 -3.37
C GLU A 182 -28.48 -12.70 -3.71
N THR A 183 -28.22 -11.85 -2.73
CA THR A 183 -28.11 -10.39 -2.92
C THR A 183 -26.93 -10.05 -3.83
N LEU A 184 -25.75 -10.61 -3.57
CA LEU A 184 -24.57 -10.40 -4.44
C LEU A 184 -24.82 -10.89 -5.87
N ARG A 185 -25.45 -12.06 -6.03
CA ARG A 185 -25.80 -12.59 -7.35
C ARG A 185 -26.72 -11.65 -8.12
N SER A 186 -27.75 -11.13 -7.46
CA SER A 186 -28.69 -10.20 -8.07
C SER A 186 -28.05 -8.87 -8.45
N LEU A 187 -27.28 -8.26 -7.52
CA LEU A 187 -26.63 -6.96 -7.73
C LEU A 187 -25.55 -7.03 -8.81
N PHE A 188 -24.62 -8.00 -8.72
CA PHE A 188 -23.55 -8.14 -9.71
C PHE A 188 -24.07 -8.58 -11.07
N GLY A 189 -25.06 -9.48 -11.11
CA GLY A 189 -25.74 -9.85 -12.36
C GLY A 189 -26.35 -8.64 -13.05
N ALA A 190 -27.15 -7.84 -12.32
CA ALA A 190 -27.76 -6.63 -12.86
C ALA A 190 -26.70 -5.59 -13.30
N ALA A 191 -25.62 -5.42 -12.54
CA ALA A 191 -24.56 -4.50 -12.92
C ALA A 191 -23.86 -4.90 -14.24
N VAL A 192 -23.56 -6.17 -14.41
CA VAL A 192 -22.95 -6.71 -15.64
C VAL A 192 -23.91 -6.59 -16.83
N GLU A 193 -25.19 -6.91 -16.64
CA GLU A 193 -26.23 -6.76 -17.67
C GLU A 193 -26.36 -5.31 -18.16
N ARG A 194 -26.14 -4.32 -17.28
CA ARG A 194 -26.17 -2.89 -17.61
C ARG A 194 -24.83 -2.34 -18.12
N GLY A 195 -23.81 -3.20 -18.29
CA GLY A 195 -22.55 -2.85 -18.92
C GLY A 195 -21.48 -2.35 -17.96
N ALA A 196 -21.56 -2.67 -16.67
CA ALA A 196 -20.42 -2.51 -15.77
C ALA A 196 -19.26 -3.38 -16.25
N SER A 197 -18.09 -2.79 -16.37
CA SER A 197 -16.87 -3.48 -16.80
C SER A 197 -16.14 -4.19 -15.67
N ARG A 198 -16.45 -3.78 -14.44
CA ARG A 198 -15.86 -4.30 -13.20
C ARG A 198 -16.91 -4.35 -12.09
N VAL A 199 -16.68 -5.23 -11.12
CA VAL A 199 -17.39 -5.23 -9.85
C VAL A 199 -16.38 -5.18 -8.70
N CYS A 200 -16.73 -4.51 -7.61
CA CYS A 200 -15.87 -4.38 -6.45
C CYS A 200 -16.50 -5.04 -5.22
N LEU A 201 -15.73 -5.93 -4.60
CA LEU A 201 -16.01 -6.52 -3.30
C LEU A 201 -15.46 -5.64 -2.20
N CYS A 202 -16.29 -5.25 -1.23
CA CYS A 202 -15.88 -4.44 -0.10
C CYS A 202 -15.93 -5.23 1.22
N ASP A 203 -14.78 -5.36 1.86
CA ASP A 203 -14.65 -5.78 3.26
C ASP A 203 -14.70 -4.53 4.15
N THR A 204 -15.86 -3.87 4.13
CA THR A 204 -16.09 -2.52 4.67
C THR A 204 -15.71 -2.37 6.13
N VAL A 205 -15.84 -3.41 6.93
CA VAL A 205 -15.52 -3.38 8.37
C VAL A 205 -14.42 -4.36 8.76
N GLY A 206 -13.62 -4.80 7.80
CA GLY A 206 -12.53 -5.74 8.04
C GLY A 206 -13.00 -7.08 8.64
N PHE A 207 -14.19 -7.54 8.24
CA PHE A 207 -14.82 -8.75 8.80
C PHE A 207 -14.19 -10.04 8.29
N ALA A 208 -13.71 -10.04 7.04
CA ALA A 208 -13.22 -11.23 6.39
C ALA A 208 -11.95 -11.81 7.05
N THR A 209 -11.78 -13.12 6.94
CA THR A 209 -10.49 -13.79 7.05
C THR A 209 -9.90 -13.96 5.64
N PRO A 210 -8.61 -14.31 5.49
CA PRO A 210 -8.03 -14.64 4.19
C PRO A 210 -8.83 -15.70 3.43
N GLU A 211 -9.32 -16.74 4.12
CA GLU A 211 -10.19 -17.77 3.53
C GLU A 211 -11.57 -17.19 3.14
N GLY A 212 -12.13 -16.28 3.94
CA GLY A 212 -13.38 -15.59 3.61
C GLY A 212 -13.24 -14.71 2.36
N ALA A 213 -12.15 -13.96 2.26
CA ALA A 213 -11.82 -13.15 1.09
C ALA A 213 -11.69 -14.02 -0.18
N ARG A 214 -10.97 -15.15 -0.06
CA ARG A 214 -10.83 -16.12 -1.14
C ARG A 214 -12.18 -16.67 -1.61
N ARG A 215 -13.05 -17.06 -0.67
CA ARG A 215 -14.37 -17.66 -0.99
C ARG A 215 -15.30 -16.67 -1.67
N VAL A 216 -15.44 -15.44 -1.14
CA VAL A 216 -16.35 -14.46 -1.74
C VAL A 216 -15.84 -13.98 -3.10
N THR A 217 -14.54 -13.91 -3.31
CA THR A 217 -13.96 -13.58 -4.62
C THR A 217 -14.20 -14.68 -5.64
N ALA A 218 -13.96 -15.95 -5.28
CA ALA A 218 -14.24 -17.10 -6.16
C ALA A 218 -15.75 -17.18 -6.51
N PHE A 219 -16.63 -17.01 -5.52
CA PHE A 219 -18.07 -16.93 -5.73
C PHE A 219 -18.47 -15.79 -6.68
N THR A 220 -17.84 -14.61 -6.54
CA THR A 220 -18.10 -13.49 -7.45
C THR A 220 -17.63 -13.80 -8.86
N ARG A 221 -16.48 -14.45 -9.02
CA ARG A 221 -15.99 -14.89 -10.35
C ARG A 221 -16.95 -15.85 -11.06
N GLU A 222 -17.62 -16.73 -10.31
CA GLU A 222 -18.68 -17.60 -10.87
C GLU A 222 -19.89 -16.80 -11.39
N ILE A 223 -20.22 -15.69 -10.74
CA ILE A 223 -21.35 -14.83 -11.15
C ILE A 223 -21.01 -14.04 -12.40
N VAL A 224 -19.85 -13.35 -12.39
CA VAL A 224 -19.53 -12.34 -13.41
C VAL A 224 -18.79 -12.91 -14.62
N GLY A 225 -18.26 -14.13 -14.50
CA GLY A 225 -17.49 -14.77 -15.56
C GLY A 225 -16.09 -14.17 -15.75
N PRO A 226 -15.32 -14.68 -16.72
CA PRO A 226 -13.89 -14.36 -16.86
C PRO A 226 -13.58 -12.98 -17.48
N ARG A 227 -14.56 -12.33 -18.09
CA ARG A 227 -14.34 -11.06 -18.82
C ARG A 227 -14.56 -9.80 -17.98
N ILE A 228 -15.24 -9.90 -16.86
CA ILE A 228 -15.52 -8.78 -15.96
C ILE A 228 -14.41 -8.71 -14.91
N GLY A 229 -13.85 -7.52 -14.71
CA GLY A 229 -12.85 -7.31 -13.67
C GLY A 229 -13.45 -7.44 -12.26
N ILE A 230 -12.68 -7.96 -11.33
CA ILE A 230 -13.04 -8.00 -9.91
C ILE A 230 -12.04 -7.18 -9.12
N ASP A 231 -12.54 -6.22 -8.37
CA ASP A 231 -11.78 -5.42 -7.43
C ASP A 231 -11.96 -5.95 -6.01
N TRP A 232 -10.92 -5.78 -5.21
CA TRP A 232 -10.98 -5.96 -3.77
C TRP A 232 -10.67 -4.65 -3.06
N HIS A 233 -11.63 -4.17 -2.28
CA HIS A 233 -11.49 -3.03 -1.38
C HIS A 233 -11.69 -3.51 0.06
N GLY A 234 -10.71 -3.32 0.94
CA GLY A 234 -10.78 -3.86 2.31
C GLY A 234 -10.31 -2.88 3.36
N HIS A 235 -10.73 -3.15 4.61
CA HIS A 235 -10.26 -2.44 5.79
C HIS A 235 -9.48 -3.33 6.74
N ASN A 236 -8.75 -2.71 7.65
CA ASN A 236 -7.74 -3.38 8.47
C ASN A 236 -8.19 -3.60 9.93
N ASP A 237 -9.49 -3.61 10.22
CA ASP A 237 -10.04 -3.69 11.58
C ASP A 237 -9.57 -4.91 12.36
N ARG A 238 -9.24 -6.01 11.67
CA ARG A 238 -8.66 -7.23 12.25
C ARG A 238 -7.15 -7.35 12.06
N GLY A 239 -6.48 -6.33 11.51
CA GLY A 239 -5.06 -6.42 11.11
C GLY A 239 -4.80 -7.37 9.93
N LEU A 240 -5.82 -7.71 9.14
CA LEU A 240 -5.73 -8.68 8.04
C LEU A 240 -5.84 -8.04 6.65
N GLY A 241 -5.87 -6.72 6.56
CA GLY A 241 -6.15 -6.01 5.32
C GLY A 241 -5.27 -6.43 4.14
N VAL A 242 -3.95 -6.44 4.31
CA VAL A 242 -3.00 -6.87 3.27
C VAL A 242 -3.16 -8.37 2.96
N ALA A 243 -3.30 -9.22 3.98
CA ALA A 243 -3.46 -10.66 3.78
C ALA A 243 -4.75 -11.01 3.04
N ASN A 244 -5.86 -10.30 3.35
CA ASN A 244 -7.14 -10.48 2.68
C ASN A 244 -7.06 -10.04 1.21
N ALA A 245 -6.42 -8.90 0.91
CA ALA A 245 -6.22 -8.42 -0.45
C ALA A 245 -5.42 -9.41 -1.31
N LEU A 246 -4.32 -9.95 -0.76
CA LEU A 246 -3.52 -10.97 -1.45
C LEU A 246 -4.30 -12.27 -1.67
N SER A 247 -5.12 -12.67 -0.68
CA SER A 247 -5.98 -13.86 -0.80
C SER A 247 -7.09 -13.69 -1.85
N ALA A 248 -7.66 -12.49 -1.95
CA ALA A 248 -8.61 -12.14 -3.00
C ALA A 248 -7.94 -12.19 -4.40
N ALA A 249 -6.72 -11.67 -4.53
CA ALA A 249 -5.94 -11.74 -5.76
C ALA A 249 -5.71 -13.20 -6.20
N GLN A 250 -5.31 -14.07 -5.28
CA GLN A 250 -5.12 -15.50 -5.53
C GLN A 250 -6.41 -16.22 -5.97
N ALA A 251 -7.57 -15.68 -5.59
CA ALA A 251 -8.89 -16.20 -5.96
C ALA A 251 -9.48 -15.53 -7.21
N GLY A 252 -8.75 -14.64 -7.87
CA GLY A 252 -9.16 -14.05 -9.14
C GLY A 252 -9.62 -12.59 -9.06
N ALA A 253 -9.30 -11.84 -8.00
CA ALA A 253 -9.39 -10.39 -8.04
C ALA A 253 -8.28 -9.83 -8.96
N ASP A 254 -8.64 -8.89 -9.83
CA ASP A 254 -7.74 -8.33 -10.85
C ASP A 254 -7.15 -6.99 -10.42
N ARG A 255 -7.82 -6.29 -9.48
CA ARG A 255 -7.38 -4.99 -8.96
C ARG A 255 -7.54 -4.95 -7.44
N LEU A 256 -6.50 -4.48 -6.76
CA LEU A 256 -6.49 -4.31 -5.31
C LEU A 256 -6.47 -2.83 -4.95
N HIS A 257 -7.30 -2.45 -3.99
CA HIS A 257 -7.36 -1.10 -3.47
C HIS A 257 -6.47 -0.98 -2.23
N ALA A 258 -5.75 0.13 -2.12
CA ALA A 258 -4.85 0.41 -1.02
C ALA A 258 -4.66 1.92 -0.82
N THR A 259 -4.07 2.29 0.31
CA THR A 259 -3.76 3.69 0.62
C THR A 259 -2.33 3.83 1.12
N ALA A 260 -1.76 5.01 0.98
CA ALA A 260 -0.48 5.35 1.60
C ALA A 260 -0.56 5.08 3.11
N LEU A 261 0.42 4.36 3.65
CA LEU A 261 0.51 4.08 5.09
C LEU A 261 -0.71 3.32 5.66
N GLY A 262 -1.60 2.84 4.81
CA GLY A 262 -2.83 2.22 5.23
C GLY A 262 -3.87 3.17 5.84
N VAL A 263 -3.78 4.48 5.62
CA VAL A 263 -4.77 5.45 6.14
C VAL A 263 -6.16 5.20 5.57
N GLY A 264 -7.21 5.58 6.28
CA GLY A 264 -8.61 5.45 5.83
C GLY A 264 -9.59 5.45 6.98
N GLU A 265 -10.84 5.14 6.67
CA GLU A 265 -11.90 5.02 7.66
C GLU A 265 -11.52 4.10 8.82
N ARG A 266 -11.85 4.49 10.05
CA ARG A 266 -11.56 3.80 11.32
C ARG A 266 -10.05 3.53 11.50
N VAL A 267 -9.62 2.27 11.24
CA VAL A 267 -8.22 1.82 11.35
C VAL A 267 -7.51 1.72 10.01
N GLY A 268 -8.18 2.15 8.92
CA GLY A 268 -7.63 2.28 7.59
C GLY A 268 -7.77 1.05 6.70
N ASN A 269 -7.02 1.08 5.59
CA ASN A 269 -7.03 0.15 4.48
C ASN A 269 -5.75 -0.73 4.45
N PRO A 270 -5.61 -1.65 3.49
CA PRO A 270 -4.31 -2.23 3.16
C PRO A 270 -3.30 -1.13 2.82
N ALA A 271 -2.11 -1.20 3.42
CA ALA A 271 -1.04 -0.26 3.13
C ALA A 271 -0.45 -0.53 1.73
N LEU A 272 -0.41 0.49 0.86
CA LEU A 272 0.03 0.36 -0.53
C LEU A 272 1.49 -0.14 -0.62
N GLU A 273 2.37 0.39 0.21
CA GLU A 273 3.77 0.00 0.28
C GLU A 273 3.95 -1.48 0.62
N GLN A 274 3.08 -2.02 1.48
CA GLN A 274 3.13 -3.44 1.85
C GLN A 274 2.56 -4.32 0.73
N LEU A 275 1.49 -3.90 0.04
CA LEU A 275 0.99 -4.61 -1.13
C LEU A 275 2.02 -4.63 -2.27
N LEU A 276 2.66 -3.49 -2.57
CA LEU A 276 3.72 -3.40 -3.58
C LEU A 276 4.84 -4.39 -3.33
N LEU A 277 5.34 -4.46 -2.08
CA LEU A 277 6.37 -5.43 -1.70
C LEU A 277 5.90 -6.87 -1.94
N ASN A 278 4.73 -7.23 -1.42
CA ASN A 278 4.23 -8.60 -1.52
C ASN A 278 3.98 -9.02 -2.98
N LEU A 279 3.48 -8.10 -3.82
CA LEU A 279 3.30 -8.36 -5.24
C LEU A 279 4.64 -8.49 -5.98
N ALA A 280 5.64 -7.67 -5.65
CA ALA A 280 6.98 -7.76 -6.24
C ALA A 280 7.67 -9.10 -5.91
N LEU A 281 7.44 -9.64 -4.71
CA LEU A 281 8.02 -10.92 -4.28
C LEU A 281 7.29 -12.14 -4.85
N SER A 282 5.98 -12.06 -5.08
CA SER A 282 5.15 -13.25 -5.40
C SER A 282 4.60 -13.26 -6.83
N HIS A 283 4.64 -12.14 -7.56
CA HIS A 283 4.01 -12.00 -8.87
C HIS A 283 4.98 -11.41 -9.91
N ALA A 284 4.60 -10.34 -10.58
CA ALA A 284 5.46 -9.66 -11.54
C ALA A 284 6.41 -8.69 -10.83
N PRO A 285 7.68 -8.58 -11.23
CA PRO A 285 8.60 -7.60 -10.68
C PRO A 285 8.04 -6.18 -10.79
N ARG A 286 8.08 -5.43 -9.68
CA ARG A 286 7.69 -4.02 -9.59
C ARG A 286 8.84 -3.23 -8.98
N SER A 287 9.02 -1.98 -9.43
CA SER A 287 9.97 -1.09 -8.76
C SER A 287 9.47 -0.71 -7.37
N LEU A 288 10.36 -0.75 -6.41
CA LEU A 288 10.09 -0.34 -5.02
C LEU A 288 10.81 0.97 -4.68
N GLU A 289 11.60 1.51 -5.61
CA GLU A 289 12.54 2.61 -5.39
C GLU A 289 11.93 3.86 -4.75
N HIS A 290 10.68 4.18 -5.10
CA HIS A 290 10.01 5.41 -4.63
C HIS A 290 9.12 5.21 -3.41
N ILE A 291 9.10 4.03 -2.78
CA ILE A 291 8.23 3.74 -1.63
C ILE A 291 8.50 4.70 -0.47
N SER A 292 9.76 4.92 -0.11
CA SER A 292 10.10 5.83 0.99
C SER A 292 9.64 7.26 0.71
N ALA A 293 9.92 7.79 -0.47
CA ALA A 293 9.52 9.15 -0.85
C ALA A 293 7.99 9.32 -0.87
N TYR A 294 7.26 8.30 -1.36
CA TYR A 294 5.80 8.28 -1.36
C TYR A 294 5.24 8.28 0.07
N CYS A 295 5.73 7.39 0.93
CA CYS A 295 5.28 7.29 2.32
C CYS A 295 5.62 8.54 3.14
N GLU A 296 6.81 9.09 2.97
CA GLU A 296 7.25 10.33 3.64
C GLU A 296 6.40 11.53 3.21
N HIS A 297 6.11 11.64 1.91
CA HIS A 297 5.23 12.70 1.41
C HIS A 297 3.85 12.63 2.06
N PHE A 298 3.19 11.46 2.00
CA PHE A 298 1.85 11.31 2.55
C PHE A 298 1.83 11.38 4.09
N ALA A 299 2.83 10.85 4.79
CA ALA A 299 2.96 11.04 6.25
C ALA A 299 2.94 12.53 6.61
N ARG A 300 3.75 13.32 5.92
CA ARG A 300 3.88 14.76 6.17
C ARG A 300 2.60 15.53 5.83
N VAL A 301 2.02 15.32 4.63
CA VAL A 301 0.88 16.12 4.19
C VAL A 301 -0.43 15.73 4.86
N LEU A 302 -0.58 14.46 5.25
CA LEU A 302 -1.71 13.96 6.02
C LEU A 302 -1.55 14.20 7.53
N GLY A 303 -0.34 14.54 7.99
CA GLY A 303 -0.04 14.72 9.41
C GLY A 303 -0.07 13.41 10.20
N VAL A 304 0.25 12.30 9.56
CA VAL A 304 0.27 10.96 10.16
C VAL A 304 1.67 10.62 10.66
N SER A 305 1.78 10.10 11.87
CA SER A 305 3.03 9.60 12.42
C SER A 305 3.30 8.17 11.94
N VAL A 306 4.50 7.93 11.42
CA VAL A 306 4.97 6.59 11.09
C VAL A 306 5.52 5.95 12.36
N GLY A 307 4.96 4.81 12.76
CA GLY A 307 5.46 4.06 13.90
C GLY A 307 6.85 3.47 13.65
N ASP A 308 7.70 3.44 14.67
CA ASP A 308 9.08 2.93 14.55
C ASP A 308 9.15 1.48 14.02
N SER A 309 8.16 0.67 14.33
CA SER A 309 8.06 -0.75 13.92
C SER A 309 7.17 -0.96 12.69
N GLN A 310 6.77 0.09 11.99
CA GLN A 310 5.96 -0.05 10.78
C GLN A 310 6.76 -0.77 9.70
N PRO A 311 6.20 -1.81 9.05
CA PRO A 311 6.89 -2.53 7.99
C PRO A 311 7.40 -1.58 6.89
N LEU A 312 8.58 -1.85 6.37
CA LEU A 312 9.30 -1.14 5.32
C LEU A 312 9.80 0.26 5.67
N ILE A 313 8.97 1.10 6.27
CA ILE A 313 9.22 2.56 6.38
C ILE A 313 9.43 3.02 7.81
N GLY A 314 9.15 2.19 8.81
CA GLY A 314 9.43 2.50 10.21
C GLY A 314 10.94 2.58 10.46
N LYS A 315 11.36 3.40 11.42
CA LYS A 315 12.77 3.62 11.81
C LYS A 315 13.53 2.31 12.06
N ASN A 316 12.84 1.25 12.51
CA ASN A 316 13.44 -0.04 12.84
C ASN A 316 13.40 -1.05 11.69
N ALA A 317 12.78 -0.74 10.56
CA ALA A 317 12.58 -1.70 9.46
C ALA A 317 13.91 -2.31 8.95
N PHE A 318 14.97 -1.50 8.87
CA PHE A 318 16.32 -1.91 8.44
C PHE A 318 17.37 -1.61 9.51
N ARG A 319 17.00 -1.68 10.79
CA ARG A 319 17.87 -1.33 11.92
C ARG A 319 18.03 -2.50 12.86
N THR A 320 19.27 -2.79 13.26
CA THR A 320 19.58 -3.76 14.30
C THR A 320 20.51 -3.17 15.36
N ALA A 321 20.31 -3.53 16.62
CA ALA A 321 21.19 -3.19 17.73
C ALA A 321 21.74 -4.45 18.43
N THR A 322 21.32 -5.65 18.01
CA THR A 322 21.69 -6.91 18.63
C THR A 322 23.07 -7.36 18.13
N GLY A 323 23.97 -7.69 19.05
CA GLY A 323 25.35 -8.09 18.74
C GLY A 323 25.49 -9.28 17.81
N VAL A 324 24.60 -10.28 17.96
CA VAL A 324 24.59 -11.48 17.10
C VAL A 324 24.25 -11.11 15.65
N HIS A 325 23.24 -10.25 15.45
CA HIS A 325 22.84 -9.79 14.11
C HIS A 325 23.94 -8.94 13.46
N ALA A 326 24.48 -7.96 14.17
CA ALA A 326 25.58 -7.11 13.69
C ALA A 326 26.81 -7.95 13.27
N SER A 327 27.16 -8.95 14.10
CA SER A 327 28.28 -9.86 13.79
C SER A 327 28.03 -10.67 12.51
N ALA A 328 26.80 -11.14 12.32
CA ALA A 328 26.45 -11.92 11.13
C ALA A 328 26.45 -11.05 9.87
N ILE A 329 25.90 -9.83 9.95
CA ILE A 329 25.92 -8.86 8.83
C ILE A 329 27.37 -8.55 8.45
N ALA A 330 28.22 -8.17 9.40
CA ALA A 330 29.61 -7.87 9.14
C ALA A 330 30.37 -9.03 8.49
N LYS A 331 30.11 -10.27 8.93
CA LYS A 331 30.70 -11.47 8.30
C LYS A 331 30.14 -11.76 6.91
N ALA A 332 28.85 -11.48 6.70
CA ALA A 332 28.20 -11.68 5.42
C ALA A 332 28.73 -10.69 4.37
N GLU A 333 28.88 -9.42 4.72
CA GLU A 333 29.44 -8.36 3.86
C GLU A 333 30.86 -8.68 3.37
N THR A 334 31.69 -9.35 4.19
CA THR A 334 33.03 -9.80 3.74
C THR A 334 32.97 -10.87 2.67
N LYS A 335 31.85 -11.57 2.50
CA LYS A 335 31.67 -12.62 1.51
C LYS A 335 31.01 -12.08 0.24
N SER A 336 29.90 -11.37 0.36
CA SER A 336 29.24 -10.68 -0.75
C SER A 336 28.25 -9.63 -0.22
N GLN A 337 28.06 -8.58 -1.02
CA GLN A 337 27.05 -7.55 -0.73
C GLN A 337 25.66 -8.18 -0.61
N TRP A 338 25.30 -9.06 -1.56
CA TRP A 338 24.02 -9.75 -1.54
C TRP A 338 23.76 -10.46 -0.20
N LEU A 339 24.75 -11.19 0.32
CA LEU A 339 24.62 -11.91 1.59
C LEU A 339 24.46 -10.96 2.78
N GLY A 340 25.19 -9.83 2.79
CA GLY A 340 25.06 -8.77 3.79
C GLY A 340 23.65 -8.18 3.81
N ASP A 341 23.11 -7.89 2.63
CA ASP A 341 21.79 -7.30 2.45
C ASP A 341 20.63 -8.24 2.82
N HIS A 342 20.85 -9.58 2.80
CA HIS A 342 19.76 -10.55 3.01
C HIS A 342 19.86 -11.35 4.31
N VAL A 343 20.99 -11.36 5.00
CA VAL A 343 21.18 -12.24 6.18
C VAL A 343 20.19 -11.92 7.32
N TYR A 344 19.78 -10.66 7.46
CA TYR A 344 18.78 -10.20 8.43
C TYR A 344 17.77 -9.21 7.84
N SER A 345 17.61 -9.23 6.51
CA SER A 345 16.61 -8.40 5.83
C SER A 345 15.93 -9.21 4.72
N LEU A 346 14.64 -8.97 4.54
CA LEU A 346 13.85 -9.61 3.47
C LEU A 346 14.28 -9.12 2.09
N ILE A 347 14.58 -7.82 2.00
CA ILE A 347 15.03 -7.12 0.80
C ILE A 347 16.19 -6.20 1.16
N PRO A 348 17.07 -5.82 0.23
CA PRO A 348 18.03 -4.75 0.45
C PRO A 348 17.35 -3.44 0.81
N ALA A 349 17.81 -2.75 1.87
CA ALA A 349 17.27 -1.46 2.25
C ALA A 349 17.29 -0.44 1.11
N ALA A 350 18.34 -0.47 0.29
CA ALA A 350 18.52 0.39 -0.89
C ALA A 350 17.40 0.23 -1.94
N SER A 351 16.74 -0.94 -2.00
CA SER A 351 15.63 -1.19 -2.95
C SER A 351 14.45 -0.25 -2.77
N ILE A 352 14.30 0.32 -1.58
CA ILE A 352 13.23 1.28 -1.27
C ILE A 352 13.77 2.68 -0.87
N GLY A 353 15.03 2.96 -1.17
CA GLY A 353 15.67 4.24 -0.83
C GLY A 353 16.08 4.38 0.64
N GLN A 354 16.24 3.27 1.37
CA GLN A 354 16.67 3.22 2.77
C GLN A 354 18.13 2.74 2.92
N GLN A 355 18.62 2.73 4.14
CA GLN A 355 19.95 2.20 4.48
C GLN A 355 19.85 1.22 5.67
N THR A 356 20.71 0.19 5.64
CA THR A 356 20.87 -0.69 6.79
C THR A 356 21.61 0.06 7.89
N VAL A 357 21.09 0.02 9.12
CA VAL A 357 21.66 0.70 10.28
C VAL A 357 22.03 -0.31 11.36
N ILE A 358 23.30 -0.37 11.69
CA ILE A 358 23.79 -1.12 12.85
C ILE A 358 23.96 -0.14 14.00
N ALA A 359 23.01 -0.16 14.91
CA ALA A 359 22.96 0.74 16.07
C ALA A 359 23.70 0.15 17.28
N ILE A 360 24.03 0.99 18.25
CA ILE A 360 24.70 0.62 19.49
C ILE A 360 23.80 0.90 20.68
N GLY A 361 23.60 -0.10 21.55
CA GLY A 361 22.76 -0.01 22.74
C GLY A 361 22.99 -1.20 23.70
N PRO A 362 22.11 -1.39 24.67
CA PRO A 362 22.30 -2.39 25.74
C PRO A 362 22.54 -3.83 25.27
N MET A 363 21.98 -4.19 24.10
CA MET A 363 22.08 -5.54 23.51
C MET A 363 23.22 -5.68 22.49
N SER A 364 24.04 -4.66 22.34
CA SER A 364 25.12 -4.64 21.35
C SER A 364 26.36 -5.43 21.79
N GLY A 365 27.12 -5.86 20.80
CA GLY A 365 28.42 -6.50 20.95
C GLY A 365 29.54 -5.68 20.29
N ALA A 366 30.78 -6.22 20.32
CA ALA A 366 31.95 -5.58 19.74
C ALA A 366 31.76 -5.26 18.24
N SER A 367 31.06 -6.13 17.50
CA SER A 367 30.78 -5.94 16.06
C SER A 367 29.98 -4.67 15.77
N ASN A 368 29.01 -4.31 16.63
CA ASN A 368 28.24 -3.08 16.48
C ASN A 368 29.16 -1.86 16.59
N VAL A 369 30.01 -1.84 17.61
CA VAL A 369 30.94 -0.73 17.86
C VAL A 369 31.96 -0.62 16.74
N GLN A 370 32.55 -1.77 16.34
CA GLN A 370 33.51 -1.81 15.23
C GLN A 370 32.92 -1.26 13.93
N HIS A 371 31.70 -1.69 13.58
CA HIS A 371 31.00 -1.22 12.40
C HIS A 371 30.76 0.29 12.46
N TRP A 372 30.25 0.80 13.59
CA TRP A 372 29.99 2.23 13.77
C TRP A 372 31.29 3.07 13.70
N LEU A 373 32.36 2.65 14.36
CA LEU A 373 33.64 3.33 14.28
C LEU A 373 34.18 3.39 12.85
N THR A 374 34.09 2.26 12.13
CA THR A 374 34.52 2.17 10.72
C THR A 374 33.71 3.09 9.82
N SER A 375 32.39 3.12 9.96
CA SER A 375 31.51 3.98 9.15
C SER A 375 31.71 5.48 9.40
N HIS A 376 32.27 5.84 10.58
CA HIS A 376 32.61 7.22 10.93
C HIS A 376 34.10 7.57 10.71
N GLY A 377 34.88 6.66 10.08
CA GLY A 377 36.31 6.89 9.84
C GLY A 377 37.15 6.98 11.12
N ILE A 378 36.66 6.39 12.21
CA ILE A 378 37.35 6.41 13.51
C ILE A 378 38.14 5.13 13.68
N GLY A 379 39.45 5.24 13.89
CA GLY A 379 40.29 4.07 14.16
C GLY A 379 39.87 3.37 15.45
N ALA A 380 39.58 2.08 15.37
CA ALA A 380 39.22 1.29 16.52
C ALA A 380 40.46 0.77 17.27
N ASN A 381 40.42 0.84 18.60
CA ASN A 381 41.33 0.15 19.51
C ASN A 381 40.54 -0.49 20.65
N GLU A 382 41.15 -1.44 21.37
CA GLU A 382 40.51 -2.20 22.43
C GLU A 382 39.93 -1.32 23.55
N GLY A 383 40.66 -0.25 23.94
CA GLY A 383 40.21 0.67 24.98
C GLY A 383 38.93 1.42 24.57
N LEU A 384 38.87 1.91 23.33
CA LEU A 384 37.70 2.60 22.80
C LEU A 384 36.51 1.66 22.59
N LEU A 385 36.74 0.48 22.06
CA LEU A 385 35.71 -0.56 21.91
C LEU A 385 35.06 -0.87 23.28
N ARG A 386 35.89 -1.12 24.31
CA ARG A 386 35.42 -1.42 25.65
C ARG A 386 34.65 -0.26 26.27
N ALA A 387 35.17 0.96 26.20
CA ALA A 387 34.53 2.13 26.78
C ALA A 387 33.15 2.40 26.16
N ILE A 388 33.01 2.27 24.83
CA ILE A 388 31.72 2.44 24.17
C ILE A 388 30.76 1.32 24.57
N LEU A 389 31.22 0.07 24.63
CA LEU A 389 30.39 -1.06 25.03
C LEU A 389 29.92 -0.96 26.49
N GLU A 390 30.79 -0.59 27.41
CA GLU A 390 30.43 -0.37 28.82
C GLU A 390 29.37 0.74 28.94
N HIS A 391 29.57 1.85 28.23
CA HIS A 391 28.58 2.92 28.19
C HIS A 391 27.24 2.46 27.61
N ALA A 392 27.26 1.71 26.50
CA ALA A 392 26.06 1.18 25.85
C ALA A 392 25.30 0.20 26.74
N LYS A 393 26.02 -0.66 27.48
CA LYS A 393 25.39 -1.64 28.39
C LYS A 393 24.80 -1.02 29.65
N ALA A 394 25.23 0.18 30.02
CA ALA A 394 24.67 0.95 31.12
C ALA A 394 23.52 1.88 30.69
N ALA A 395 23.26 1.99 29.37
CA ALA A 395 22.17 2.79 28.84
C ALA A 395 20.83 2.03 28.84
N ASP A 396 19.73 2.76 28.89
CA ASP A 396 18.37 2.23 28.81
C ASP A 396 17.85 2.07 27.38
N SER A 397 18.56 2.64 26.40
CA SER A 397 18.16 2.67 25.00
C SER A 397 19.37 2.66 24.07
N VAL A 398 19.09 2.64 22.78
CA VAL A 398 20.11 2.81 21.72
C VAL A 398 20.67 4.22 21.80
N LEU A 399 22.02 4.31 21.78
CA LEU A 399 22.76 5.57 21.84
C LEU A 399 22.65 6.34 20.51
N SER A 400 22.59 7.66 20.62
CA SER A 400 22.72 8.56 19.46
C SER A 400 24.19 8.73 19.06
N ASP A 401 24.43 9.16 17.81
CA ASP A 401 25.79 9.49 17.36
C ASP A 401 26.47 10.56 18.23
N ALA A 402 25.70 11.53 18.73
CA ALA A 402 26.24 12.57 19.63
C ALA A 402 26.75 11.98 20.94
N GLU A 403 26.02 11.03 21.54
CA GLU A 403 26.47 10.32 22.76
C GLU A 403 27.72 9.49 22.49
N LEU A 404 27.73 8.74 21.37
CA LEU A 404 28.88 7.93 20.97
C LEU A 404 30.12 8.78 20.72
N LEU A 405 29.98 9.88 19.98
CA LEU A 405 31.11 10.83 19.76
C LEU A 405 31.59 11.47 21.04
N SER A 406 30.73 11.72 22.02
CA SER A 406 31.11 12.20 23.35
C SER A 406 32.00 11.19 24.07
N VAL A 407 31.62 9.89 24.04
CA VAL A 407 32.46 8.81 24.62
C VAL A 407 33.81 8.74 23.90
N VAL A 408 33.84 8.79 22.56
CA VAL A 408 35.09 8.81 21.78
C VAL A 408 35.98 9.97 22.20
N SER A 409 35.40 11.17 22.30
CA SER A 409 36.15 12.40 22.68
C SER A 409 36.70 12.32 24.10
N ARG A 410 35.97 11.72 25.04
CA ARG A 410 36.42 11.48 26.41
C ARG A 410 37.62 10.54 26.44
N VAL A 411 37.50 9.38 25.83
CA VAL A 411 38.55 8.37 25.80
C VAL A 411 39.84 8.89 25.15
N ARG A 412 39.70 9.69 24.05
CA ARG A 412 40.88 10.30 23.40
C ARG A 412 41.60 11.35 24.23
N ARG A 413 40.92 11.97 25.21
CA ARG A 413 41.57 12.93 26.14
C ARG A 413 42.29 12.24 27.30
N GLU A 414 41.88 11.04 27.63
CA GLU A 414 42.44 10.22 28.72
C GLU A 414 43.65 9.36 28.24
N MET A 415 43.87 9.26 26.93
CA MET A 415 45.03 8.59 26.30
C MET A 415 46.15 9.58 26.03
#